data_31b165d403062dab40b3e6c9c038d74e
#
_entry.id   31b165d403062dab40b3e6c9c038d74e
#
_cell.length_a   1.000
_cell.length_b   1.000
_cell.length_c   1.000
_cell.angle_alpha   90.00
_cell.angle_beta   90.00
_cell.angle_gamma   90.00
#
_symmetry.space_group_name_H-M   'P 1'
#
loop_
_entity.id
_entity.type
_entity.pdbx_description
1 polymer ?
#
loop_
_entity_poly.entity_id
_entity_poly.type
_entity_poly.pdbx_seq_one_letter_code
_entity_poly.pdbx_strand_id
1 'polypeptide(L)'
;MICLTVLLTAKDAGDVPRIRDLLTEAMRKSRMEPGCLRFDVYHSSAEPRRFTLVEHWASQEALDAHRLAEAYTQIYKPHVMPVVDREGHPGTLLD
;
A
#
# COMPACT_ATOMS: atom_id res chain seq x y z
N MET A 1 -17.62 1.73 4.08
CA MET A 1 -16.15 1.68 4.22
C MET A 1 -15.58 0.60 3.32
N ILE A 2 -14.52 0.92 2.62
CA ILE A 2 -13.80 -0.03 1.76
C ILE A 2 -12.55 -0.48 2.50
N CYS A 3 -12.36 -1.78 2.67
CA CYS A 3 -11.17 -2.37 3.27
C CYS A 3 -10.37 -3.11 2.21
N LEU A 4 -9.07 -2.85 2.17
CA LEU A 4 -8.17 -3.49 1.21
C LEU A 4 -6.91 -3.94 1.94
N THR A 5 -6.58 -5.21 1.78
CA THR A 5 -5.31 -5.76 2.26
C THR A 5 -4.47 -6.12 1.04
N VAL A 6 -3.24 -5.62 0.99
CA VAL A 6 -2.34 -5.86 -0.15
C VAL A 6 -1.09 -6.55 0.35
N LEU A 7 -0.76 -7.66 -0.28
CA LEU A 7 0.49 -8.39 -0.02
C LEU A 7 1.46 -8.09 -1.14
N LEU A 8 2.65 -7.62 -0.77
CA LEU A 8 3.74 -7.34 -1.71
C LEU A 8 4.93 -8.22 -1.37
N THR A 9 5.51 -8.84 -2.38
CA THR A 9 6.75 -9.59 -2.22
C THR A 9 7.77 -9.02 -3.18
N ALA A 10 8.91 -8.55 -2.67
CA ALA A 10 9.99 -8.05 -3.51
C ALA A 10 10.50 -9.17 -4.42
N LYS A 11 10.63 -8.88 -5.71
CA LYS A 11 11.18 -9.82 -6.68
C LYS A 11 12.66 -10.09 -6.39
N ASP A 12 13.38 -9.08 -5.93
CA ASP A 12 14.79 -9.14 -5.59
C ASP A 12 15.00 -8.66 -4.15
N ALA A 13 15.68 -9.47 -3.34
CA ALA A 13 15.99 -9.11 -1.96
C ALA A 13 16.80 -7.79 -1.86
N GLY A 14 17.60 -7.47 -2.86
CA GLY A 14 18.38 -6.23 -2.90
C GLY A 14 17.54 -4.96 -2.98
N ASP A 15 16.29 -5.06 -3.43
CA ASP A 15 15.38 -3.93 -3.52
C ASP A 15 14.61 -3.64 -2.22
N VAL A 16 14.70 -4.52 -1.22
CA VAL A 16 13.92 -4.40 0.02
C VAL A 16 14.14 -3.07 0.74
N PRO A 17 15.37 -2.58 0.95
CA PRO A 17 15.57 -1.30 1.63
C PRO A 17 14.91 -0.13 0.89
N ARG A 18 15.00 -0.11 -0.42
CA ARG A 18 14.37 0.94 -1.24
C ARG A 18 12.85 0.85 -1.22
N ILE A 19 12.30 -0.36 -1.34
CA ILE A 19 10.85 -0.59 -1.27
C ILE A 19 10.34 -0.11 0.10
N ARG A 20 11.05 -0.43 1.17
CA ARG A 20 10.70 0.01 2.52
C ARG A 20 10.59 1.53 2.61
N ASP A 21 11.58 2.25 2.08
CA ASP A 21 11.59 3.71 2.11
C ASP A 21 10.45 4.30 1.26
N LEU A 22 10.24 3.76 0.06
CA LEU A 22 9.17 4.21 -0.84
C LEU A 22 7.79 3.97 -0.23
N LEU A 23 7.55 2.80 0.36
CA LEU A 23 6.28 2.48 1.01
C LEU A 23 6.04 3.34 2.25
N THR A 24 7.08 3.68 3.00
CA THR A 24 6.97 4.58 4.15
C THR A 24 6.51 5.96 3.69
N GLU A 25 7.10 6.48 2.62
CA GLU A 25 6.70 7.78 2.06
C GLU A 25 5.28 7.74 1.52
N ALA A 26 4.94 6.71 0.74
CA ALA A 26 3.58 6.55 0.20
C ALA A 26 2.54 6.43 1.32
N MET A 27 2.84 5.71 2.39
CA MET A 27 1.97 5.58 3.56
C MET A 27 1.69 6.94 4.21
N ARG A 28 2.73 7.74 4.44
CA ARG A 28 2.59 9.06 5.06
C ARG A 28 1.74 10.00 4.21
N LYS A 29 1.96 10.01 2.91
CA LYS A 29 1.17 10.82 1.97
C LYS A 29 -0.28 10.34 1.88
N SER A 30 -0.49 9.02 1.82
CA SER A 30 -1.83 8.45 1.74
C SER A 30 -2.69 8.77 2.97
N ARG A 31 -2.08 8.78 4.14
CA ARG A 31 -2.78 9.15 5.39
C ARG A 31 -3.32 10.57 5.40
N MET A 32 -2.76 11.46 4.58
CA MET A 32 -3.20 12.85 4.45
C MET A 32 -4.34 13.02 3.44
N GLU A 33 -4.69 11.98 2.70
CA GLU A 33 -5.71 12.07 1.66
C GLU A 33 -7.12 12.06 2.25
N PRO A 34 -8.05 12.85 1.68
CA PRO A 34 -9.44 12.85 2.13
C PRO A 34 -10.06 11.46 2.05
N GLY A 35 -10.73 11.03 3.12
CA GLY A 35 -11.38 9.72 3.17
C GLY A 35 -10.46 8.55 3.49
N CYS A 36 -9.17 8.79 3.70
CA CYS A 36 -8.27 7.75 4.20
C CYS A 36 -8.50 7.57 5.70
N LEU A 37 -9.09 6.44 6.09
CA LEU A 37 -9.37 6.11 7.49
C LEU A 37 -8.21 5.36 8.12
N ARG A 38 -7.50 4.58 7.32
CA ARG A 38 -6.34 3.80 7.76
C ARG A 38 -5.45 3.52 6.56
N PHE A 39 -4.16 3.69 6.75
CA PHE A 39 -3.16 3.25 5.78
C PHE A 39 -1.91 2.84 6.56
N ASP A 40 -1.75 1.54 6.79
CA ASP A 40 -0.63 0.98 7.51
C ASP A 40 0.17 0.06 6.59
N VAL A 41 1.49 0.12 6.72
CA VAL A 41 2.40 -0.77 6.03
C VAL A 41 3.20 -1.54 7.05
N TYR A 42 3.16 -2.86 6.95
CA TYR A 42 3.94 -3.76 7.79
C TYR A 42 5.03 -4.43 6.96
N HIS A 43 6.24 -4.44 7.48
CA HIS A 43 7.33 -5.27 6.94
C HIS A 43 7.33 -6.59 7.72
N SER A 44 7.21 -7.72 7.02
CA SER A 44 7.14 -9.03 7.68
C SER A 44 8.38 -9.32 8.52
N SER A 45 8.17 -9.85 9.73
CA SER A 45 9.26 -10.33 10.57
C SER A 45 9.73 -11.74 10.19
N ALA A 46 8.88 -12.48 9.46
CA ALA A 46 9.16 -13.87 9.08
C ALA A 46 9.76 -13.99 7.68
N GLU A 47 9.29 -13.15 6.73
CA GLU A 47 9.76 -13.17 5.34
C GLU A 47 10.24 -11.76 4.95
N PRO A 48 11.58 -11.53 4.93
CA PRO A 48 12.12 -10.17 4.72
C PRO A 48 11.72 -9.49 3.42
N ARG A 49 11.32 -10.25 2.39
CA ARG A 49 10.90 -9.69 1.10
C ARG A 49 9.42 -9.31 1.08
N ARG A 50 8.67 -9.57 2.16
CA ARG A 50 7.22 -9.36 2.20
C ARG A 50 6.82 -8.13 2.98
N PHE A 51 5.85 -7.40 2.40
CA PHE A 51 5.18 -6.26 3.03
C PHE A 51 3.67 -6.47 2.96
N THR A 52 2.96 -5.95 3.96
CA THR A 52 1.50 -5.98 4.01
C THR A 52 0.98 -4.57 4.15
N LEU A 53 0.07 -4.17 3.26
CA LEU A 53 -0.63 -2.90 3.34
C LEU A 53 -2.04 -3.16 3.84
N VAL A 54 -2.47 -2.41 4.85
CA VAL A 54 -3.84 -2.44 5.37
C VAL A 54 -4.44 -1.06 5.16
N GLU A 55 -5.46 -0.99 4.30
CA GLU A 55 -6.07 0.26 3.89
C GLU A 55 -7.56 0.26 4.18
N HIS A 56 -8.05 1.31 4.81
CA HIS A 56 -9.48 1.57 4.98
C HIS A 56 -9.83 2.92 4.38
N TRP A 57 -10.80 2.93 3.47
CA TRP A 57 -11.26 4.13 2.77
C TRP A 57 -12.74 4.38 3.09
N ALA A 58 -13.09 5.63 3.29
CA ALA A 58 -14.46 6.01 3.69
C ALA A 58 -15.49 5.61 2.61
N SER A 59 -15.10 5.62 1.34
CA SER A 59 -15.98 5.34 0.21
C SER A 59 -15.18 4.87 -1.00
N GLN A 60 -15.88 4.38 -2.02
CA GLN A 60 -15.26 4.04 -3.30
C GLN A 60 -14.67 5.28 -3.97
N GLU A 61 -15.34 6.44 -3.85
CA GLU A 61 -14.83 7.70 -4.41
C GLU A 61 -13.50 8.08 -3.78
N ALA A 62 -13.33 7.88 -2.47
CA ALA A 62 -12.07 8.15 -1.78
C ALA A 62 -10.96 7.23 -2.27
N LEU A 63 -11.24 5.95 -2.47
CA LEU A 63 -10.27 5.00 -3.02
C LEU A 63 -9.92 5.34 -4.47
N ASP A 64 -10.90 5.71 -5.28
CA ASP A 64 -10.67 6.12 -6.67
C ASP A 64 -9.79 7.37 -6.73
N ALA A 65 -10.06 8.35 -5.86
CA ALA A 65 -9.24 9.56 -5.75
C ALA A 65 -7.80 9.25 -5.32
N HIS A 66 -7.62 8.31 -4.39
CA HIS A 66 -6.30 7.83 -3.96
C HIS A 66 -5.47 7.33 -5.15
N ARG A 67 -6.09 6.59 -6.06
CA ARG A 67 -5.41 6.04 -7.24
C ARG A 67 -5.01 7.10 -8.27
N LEU A 68 -5.50 8.33 -8.12
CA LEU A 68 -5.10 9.48 -8.93
C LEU A 68 -4.18 10.43 -8.18
N ALA A 69 -3.95 10.20 -6.89
CA ALA A 69 -3.14 11.06 -6.04
C ALA A 69 -1.64 10.75 -6.13
N GLU A 70 -0.82 11.63 -5.56
CA GLU A 70 0.64 11.59 -5.67
C GLU A 70 1.26 10.30 -5.15
N ALA A 71 0.81 9.81 -3.99
CA ALA A 71 1.35 8.59 -3.41
C ALA A 71 1.26 7.40 -4.37
N TYR A 72 0.15 7.28 -5.05
CA TYR A 72 -0.07 6.18 -6.00
C TYR A 72 0.62 6.43 -7.33
N THR A 73 0.41 7.61 -7.94
CA THR A 73 0.86 7.90 -9.31
C THR A 73 2.34 8.19 -9.43
N GLN A 74 2.97 8.76 -8.38
CA GLN A 74 4.36 9.20 -8.41
C GLN A 74 5.30 8.28 -7.64
N ILE A 75 4.81 7.50 -6.70
CA ILE A 75 5.64 6.63 -5.85
C ILE A 75 5.32 5.16 -6.10
N TYR A 76 4.10 4.74 -5.80
CA TYR A 76 3.73 3.33 -5.79
C TYR A 76 3.76 2.69 -7.18
N LYS A 77 3.00 3.25 -8.11
CA LYS A 77 2.87 2.68 -9.46
C LYS A 77 4.19 2.66 -10.24
N PRO A 78 4.95 3.77 -10.31
CA PRO A 78 6.17 3.78 -11.12
C PRO A 78 7.38 3.11 -10.46
N HIS A 79 7.47 3.09 -9.13
CA HIS A 79 8.69 2.69 -8.42
C HIS A 79 8.55 1.43 -7.57
N VAL A 80 7.36 1.10 -7.08
CA VAL A 80 7.13 -0.09 -6.25
C VAL A 80 6.57 -1.23 -7.08
N MET A 81 5.48 -1.00 -7.82
CA MET A 81 4.82 -2.07 -8.59
C MET A 81 5.74 -2.85 -9.51
N PRO A 82 6.70 -2.23 -10.23
CA PRO A 82 7.58 -2.99 -11.14
C PRO A 82 8.52 -3.97 -10.45
N VAL A 83 8.81 -3.79 -9.16
CA VAL A 83 9.80 -4.58 -8.41
C VAL A 83 9.20 -5.52 -7.38
N VAL A 84 7.87 -5.66 -7.39
CA VAL A 84 7.16 -6.55 -6.46
C VAL A 84 6.17 -7.45 -7.21
N ASP A 85 5.87 -8.60 -6.60
CA ASP A 85 4.68 -9.37 -6.91
C ASP A 85 3.58 -8.89 -5.96
N ARG A 86 2.41 -8.58 -6.51
CA ARG A 86 1.31 -7.96 -5.77
C ARG A 86 0.10 -8.85 -5.72
N GLU A 87 -0.50 -8.95 -4.53
CA GLU A 87 -1.75 -9.65 -4.31
C GLU A 87 -2.68 -8.74 -3.51
N GLY A 88 -3.77 -8.31 -4.12
CA GLY A 88 -4.74 -7.42 -3.50
C GLY A 88 -6.01 -8.16 -3.08
N HIS A 89 -6.47 -7.94 -1.85
CA HIS A 89 -7.65 -8.58 -1.28
C HIS A 89 -8.61 -7.53 -0.72
N PRO A 90 -9.62 -7.11 -1.51
CA PRO A 90 -10.71 -6.34 -0.93
C PRO A 90 -11.47 -7.22 0.06
N GLY A 91 -11.91 -6.63 1.15
CA GLY A 91 -12.57 -7.37 2.20
C GLY A 91 -13.62 -6.56 2.94
N THR A 92 -14.36 -7.23 3.78
CA THR A 92 -15.37 -6.64 4.66
C THR A 92 -14.95 -6.85 6.10
N LEU A 93 -14.93 -5.77 6.89
CA LEU A 93 -14.74 -5.90 8.33
C LEU A 93 -15.95 -6.62 8.92
N LEU A 94 -15.71 -7.76 9.60
CA LEU A 94 -16.79 -8.61 10.08
C LEU A 94 -17.49 -8.07 11.33
N ASP A 95 -16.79 -7.27 12.11
CA ASP A 95 -17.36 -6.74 13.36
C ASP A 95 -16.85 -5.32 13.66
#